data_f4c65fb52ddbbd5b8c1ee627dc1597d9
#
_entry.id   f4c65fb52ddbbd5b8c1ee627dc1597d9
#
_cell.length_a   1.000
_cell.length_b   1.000
_cell.length_c   1.000
_cell.angle_alpha   90.00
_cell.angle_beta   90.00
_cell.angle_gamma   90.00
#
_symmetry.space_group_name_H-M   'P 1'
#
loop_
_entity.id
_entity.type
_entity.pdbx_description
1 polymer ?
#
loop_
_entity_poly.entity_id
_entity_poly.type
_entity_poly.pdbx_seq_one_letter_code
_entity_poly.pdbx_strand_id
1 'polypeptide(L)'
;MAIVLDRDLGLLLEDDEQIGLECPYCSVYSHMSPQSVPHADDLLKHHPKHVGLVYRCDACQAPVFLRFAVKQYRDNQVELYRNFIELERPKERFAFSYLPKHTEVMFREALACYSNNNFNAFASMCRRSASSAYAALGEGG
;
A
#
# COMPACT_ATOMS: atom_id res chain seq x y z
N MET A 1 -13.92 8.71 15.65
CA MET A 1 -13.87 7.69 14.58
C MET A 1 -12.68 6.80 14.80
N ALA A 2 -12.90 5.62 15.30
CA ALA A 2 -11.84 4.69 15.59
C ALA A 2 -12.20 3.31 15.04
N ILE A 3 -11.17 2.54 14.70
CA ILE A 3 -11.29 1.12 14.43
C ILE A 3 -11.00 0.42 15.75
N VAL A 4 -11.92 -0.41 16.21
CA VAL A 4 -11.79 -1.09 17.50
C VAL A 4 -11.74 -2.61 17.26
N LEU A 5 -10.76 -3.26 17.85
CA LEU A 5 -10.71 -4.71 17.96
C LEU A 5 -11.21 -5.11 19.34
N ASP A 6 -12.39 -5.71 19.38
CA ASP A 6 -13.03 -6.17 20.62
C ASP A 6 -12.71 -7.65 20.84
N ARG A 7 -12.50 -8.01 22.11
CA ARG A 7 -12.21 -9.40 22.49
C ARG A 7 -13.29 -10.40 22.10
N ASP A 8 -14.53 -10.00 22.27
CA ASP A 8 -15.70 -10.87 22.07
C ASP A 8 -16.37 -10.66 20.72
N LEU A 9 -16.38 -9.42 20.22
CA LEU A 9 -17.12 -9.02 19.02
C LEU A 9 -16.23 -8.92 17.76
N GLY A 10 -14.91 -8.98 17.91
CA GLY A 10 -13.98 -8.86 16.79
C GLY A 10 -13.78 -7.43 16.32
N LEU A 11 -13.70 -7.22 15.02
CA LEU A 11 -13.47 -5.91 14.42
C LEU A 11 -14.76 -5.09 14.42
N LEU A 12 -14.71 -3.93 15.05
CA LEU A 12 -15.79 -2.96 15.07
C LEU A 12 -15.34 -1.67 14.38
N LEU A 13 -16.15 -1.21 13.45
CA LEU A 13 -15.99 0.10 12.83
C LEU A 13 -17.05 1.03 13.40
N GLU A 14 -16.63 2.18 13.91
CA GLU A 14 -17.59 3.22 14.31
C GLU A 14 -18.28 3.76 13.05
N ASP A 15 -19.59 3.96 13.13
CA ASP A 15 -20.45 4.56 12.10
C ASP A 15 -20.60 3.75 10.79
N ASP A 16 -20.45 2.43 10.81
CA ASP A 16 -20.55 1.56 9.62
C ASP A 16 -19.66 2.00 8.43
N GLU A 17 -18.64 2.78 8.71
CA GLU A 17 -17.73 3.26 7.68
C GLU A 17 -16.81 2.15 7.19
N GLN A 18 -17.05 1.74 5.97
CA GLN A 18 -16.17 0.80 5.27
C GLN A 18 -14.89 1.50 4.81
N ILE A 19 -13.79 0.77 4.83
CA ILE A 19 -12.54 1.25 4.28
C ILE A 19 -12.62 1.16 2.76
N GLY A 20 -12.44 2.31 2.07
CA GLY A 20 -12.33 2.37 0.63
C GLY A 20 -10.93 2.81 0.21
N LEU A 21 -10.37 2.16 -0.78
CA LEU A 21 -9.11 2.56 -1.40
C LEU A 21 -9.00 2.05 -2.83
N GLU A 22 -8.08 2.64 -3.58
CA GLU A 22 -7.74 2.13 -4.90
C GLU A 22 -6.93 0.83 -4.74
N CYS A 23 -7.49 -0.27 -5.24
CA CYS A 23 -6.85 -1.57 -5.13
C CYS A 23 -5.51 -1.59 -5.86
N PRO A 24 -4.42 -2.03 -5.21
CA PRO A 24 -3.12 -2.10 -5.86
C PRO A 24 -3.02 -3.16 -6.97
N TYR A 25 -4.01 -4.06 -7.07
CA TYR A 25 -4.02 -5.14 -8.06
C TYR A 25 -4.92 -4.87 -9.25
N CYS A 26 -6.16 -4.40 -9.03
CA CYS A 26 -7.11 -4.12 -10.13
C CYS A 26 -7.25 -2.64 -10.47
N SER A 27 -6.64 -1.76 -9.69
CA SER A 27 -6.68 -0.29 -9.86
C SER A 27 -8.07 0.33 -9.79
N VAL A 28 -9.05 -0.40 -9.27
CA VAL A 28 -10.40 0.10 -9.06
C VAL A 28 -10.52 0.61 -7.62
N TYR A 29 -11.08 1.80 -7.45
CA TYR A 29 -11.45 2.27 -6.12
C TYR A 29 -12.65 1.47 -5.64
N SER A 30 -12.46 0.65 -4.62
CA SER A 30 -13.52 -0.21 -4.10
C SER A 30 -13.50 -0.29 -2.59
N HIS A 31 -14.57 -0.83 -2.03
CA HIS A 31 -14.62 -1.16 -0.62
C HIS A 31 -13.73 -2.37 -0.33
N MET A 32 -13.11 -2.33 0.84
CA MET A 32 -12.28 -3.40 1.34
C MET A 32 -13.00 -4.09 2.50
N SER A 33 -13.17 -5.39 2.37
CA SER A 33 -13.79 -6.21 3.42
C SER A 33 -12.72 -6.88 4.27
N PRO A 34 -12.84 -6.87 5.61
CA PRO A 34 -11.89 -7.56 6.48
C PRO A 34 -11.86 -9.05 6.17
N GLN A 35 -10.68 -9.62 5.98
CA GLN A 35 -10.48 -11.04 5.70
C GLN A 35 -9.82 -11.76 6.87
N SER A 36 -8.79 -11.17 7.45
CA SER A 36 -8.07 -11.74 8.58
C SER A 36 -7.75 -10.65 9.60
N VAL A 37 -8.13 -10.91 10.84
CA VAL A 37 -7.98 -9.97 11.95
C VAL A 37 -7.28 -10.72 13.09
N PRO A 38 -6.24 -10.14 13.71
CA PRO A 38 -5.60 -10.79 14.85
C PRO A 38 -6.53 -10.83 16.05
N HIS A 39 -6.35 -11.82 16.92
CA HIS A 39 -7.10 -11.92 18.17
C HIS A 39 -6.72 -10.77 19.11
N ALA A 40 -7.73 -10.12 19.68
CA ALA A 40 -7.52 -9.04 20.64
C ALA A 40 -6.73 -9.52 21.87
N ASP A 41 -6.89 -10.77 22.29
CA ASP A 41 -6.15 -11.35 23.42
C ASP A 41 -4.63 -11.30 23.21
N ASP A 42 -4.15 -11.63 22.02
CA ASP A 42 -2.73 -11.59 21.68
C ASP A 42 -2.19 -10.15 21.69
N LEU A 43 -2.99 -9.22 21.18
CA LEU A 43 -2.63 -7.81 21.18
C LEU A 43 -2.61 -7.23 22.60
N LEU A 44 -3.58 -7.57 23.43
CA LEU A 44 -3.65 -7.14 24.82
C LEU A 44 -2.52 -7.72 25.67
N LYS A 45 -2.01 -8.90 25.30
CA LYS A 45 -0.89 -9.54 25.96
C LYS A 45 0.45 -8.89 25.61
N HIS A 46 0.67 -8.58 24.34
CA HIS A 46 1.97 -8.14 23.82
C HIS A 46 2.12 -6.63 23.63
N HIS A 47 0.99 -5.91 23.57
CA HIS A 47 0.95 -4.46 23.38
C HIS A 47 1.81 -3.94 22.22
N PRO A 48 1.67 -4.48 20.99
CA PRO A 48 2.41 -3.96 19.85
C PRO A 48 2.00 -2.52 19.52
N LYS A 49 2.91 -1.74 18.94
CA LYS A 49 2.63 -0.37 18.50
C LYS A 49 1.82 -0.30 17.22
N HIS A 50 1.88 -1.35 16.42
CA HIS A 50 1.19 -1.45 15.13
C HIS A 50 0.49 -2.79 15.01
N VAL A 51 -0.60 -2.80 14.26
CA VAL A 51 -1.39 -4.00 13.99
C VAL A 51 -1.58 -4.16 12.50
N GLY A 52 -1.30 -5.35 11.98
CA GLY A 52 -1.55 -5.71 10.58
C GLY A 52 -2.91 -6.36 10.41
N LEU A 53 -3.67 -5.88 9.44
CA LEU A 53 -4.95 -6.46 9.04
C LEU A 53 -4.90 -6.84 7.58
N VAL A 54 -5.55 -7.93 7.22
CA VAL A 54 -5.73 -8.36 5.84
C VAL A 54 -7.15 -8.04 5.41
N TYR A 55 -7.26 -7.22 4.38
CA TYR A 55 -8.52 -6.89 3.72
C TYR A 55 -8.60 -7.55 2.37
N ARG A 56 -9.80 -7.71 1.87
CA ARG A 56 -10.08 -8.22 0.53
C ARG A 56 -10.71 -7.12 -0.31
N CYS A 57 -10.19 -6.92 -1.52
CA CYS A 57 -10.83 -6.03 -2.48
C CYS A 57 -12.16 -6.63 -2.95
N ASP A 58 -13.25 -5.90 -2.82
CA ASP A 58 -14.56 -6.40 -3.24
C ASP A 58 -14.72 -6.48 -4.77
N ALA A 59 -13.87 -5.78 -5.53
CA ALA A 59 -13.89 -5.84 -7.00
C ALA A 59 -13.14 -7.07 -7.56
N CYS A 60 -11.90 -7.32 -7.14
CA CYS A 60 -11.06 -8.39 -7.69
C CYS A 60 -10.77 -9.54 -6.72
N GLN A 61 -11.21 -9.45 -5.47
CA GLN A 61 -11.03 -10.44 -4.40
C GLN A 61 -9.56 -10.63 -3.95
N ALA A 62 -8.65 -9.77 -4.37
CA ALA A 62 -7.25 -9.84 -3.96
C ALA A 62 -7.06 -9.41 -2.49
N PRO A 63 -6.14 -10.06 -1.75
CA PRO A 63 -5.81 -9.63 -0.40
C PRO A 63 -4.98 -8.34 -0.42
N VAL A 64 -5.31 -7.43 0.47
CA VAL A 64 -4.58 -6.17 0.66
C VAL A 64 -4.14 -6.07 2.12
N PHE A 65 -2.86 -5.84 2.34
CA PHE A 65 -2.27 -5.79 3.68
C PHE A 65 -2.20 -4.34 4.15
N LEU A 66 -2.87 -4.05 5.25
CA LEU A 66 -2.89 -2.72 5.85
C LEU A 66 -2.30 -2.76 7.25
N ARG A 67 -1.50 -1.75 7.59
CA ARG A 67 -0.92 -1.58 8.91
C ARG A 67 -1.50 -0.35 9.58
N PHE A 68 -2.00 -0.53 10.79
CA PHE A 68 -2.59 0.52 11.62
C PHE A 68 -1.72 0.78 12.84
N ALA A 69 -1.59 2.03 13.24
CA ALA A 69 -1.00 2.38 14.53
C ALA A 69 -2.03 2.21 15.64
N VAL A 70 -1.61 1.71 16.78
CA VAL A 70 -2.46 1.56 17.95
C VAL A 70 -2.59 2.91 18.65
N LYS A 71 -3.83 3.32 18.90
CA LYS A 71 -4.14 4.54 19.64
C LYS A 71 -4.08 4.30 21.14
N GLN A 72 -4.77 3.28 21.62
CA GLN A 72 -4.76 2.89 23.03
C GLN A 72 -5.22 1.45 23.23
N TYR A 73 -4.81 0.89 24.34
CA TYR A 73 -5.29 -0.40 24.84
C TYR A 73 -6.27 -0.16 25.99
N ARG A 74 -7.40 -0.86 25.95
CA ARG A 74 -8.39 -0.91 27.02
C ARG A 74 -8.49 -2.35 27.53
N ASP A 75 -9.24 -2.60 28.62
CA ASP A 75 -9.32 -3.93 29.24
C ASP A 75 -9.68 -5.06 28.28
N ASN A 76 -10.63 -4.82 27.37
CA ASN A 76 -11.11 -5.81 26.40
C ASN A 76 -11.04 -5.35 24.94
N GLN A 77 -10.44 -4.19 24.70
CA GLN A 77 -10.46 -3.57 23.38
C GLN A 77 -9.11 -2.96 23.03
N VAL A 78 -8.79 -2.99 21.74
CA VAL A 78 -7.65 -2.29 21.16
C VAL A 78 -8.20 -1.27 20.17
N GLU A 79 -7.94 0.00 20.43
CA GLU A 79 -8.35 1.09 19.57
C GLU A 79 -7.22 1.47 18.63
N LEU A 80 -7.51 1.52 17.32
CA LEU A 80 -6.54 1.83 16.29
C LEU A 80 -6.82 3.22 15.69
N TYR A 81 -5.76 3.90 15.27
CA TYR A 81 -5.92 5.07 14.43
C TYR A 81 -6.47 4.66 13.06
N ARG A 82 -7.31 5.50 12.47
CA ARG A 82 -7.91 5.23 11.17
C ARG A 82 -6.91 5.30 10.01
N ASN A 83 -5.84 6.03 10.18
CA ASN A 83 -4.81 6.16 9.17
C ASN A 83 -4.06 4.84 9.04
N PHE A 84 -4.00 4.30 7.83
CA PHE A 84 -3.32 3.06 7.56
C PHE A 84 -2.20 3.25 6.54
N ILE A 85 -1.28 2.28 6.51
CA ILE A 85 -0.23 2.20 5.51
C ILE A 85 -0.40 0.88 4.76
N GLU A 86 -0.46 0.94 3.44
CA GLU A 86 -0.38 -0.25 2.59
C GLU A 86 1.03 -0.83 2.69
N LEU A 87 1.14 -2.12 3.01
CA LEU A 87 2.43 -2.77 3.18
C LEU A 87 3.02 -3.28 1.87
N GLU A 88 2.17 -3.59 0.91
CA GLU A 88 2.61 -4.18 -0.35
C GLU A 88 1.81 -3.63 -1.51
N ARG A 89 2.53 -3.23 -2.56
CA ARG A 89 1.95 -2.86 -3.82
C ARG A 89 2.71 -3.58 -4.93
N PRO A 90 2.03 -4.22 -5.90
CA PRO A 90 2.72 -4.88 -6.99
C PRO A 90 3.51 -3.86 -7.81
N LYS A 91 4.72 -4.24 -8.17
CA LYS A 91 5.56 -3.42 -9.05
C LYS A 91 5.01 -3.45 -10.47
N GLU A 92 5.01 -2.30 -11.11
CA GLU A 92 4.67 -2.22 -12.52
C GLU A 92 5.57 -3.13 -13.36
N ARG A 93 4.95 -3.88 -14.27
CA ARG A 93 5.67 -4.72 -15.21
C ARG A 93 5.91 -3.94 -16.50
N PHE A 94 7.15 -3.89 -16.91
CA PHE A 94 7.55 -3.21 -18.12
C PHE A 94 8.62 -4.01 -18.87
N ALA A 95 8.55 -4.02 -20.20
CA ALA A 95 9.55 -4.67 -21.03
C ALA A 95 10.74 -3.71 -21.25
N PHE A 96 11.88 -4.04 -20.67
CA PHE A 96 13.09 -3.21 -20.74
C PHE A 96 14.01 -3.53 -21.92
N SER A 97 13.68 -4.54 -22.71
CA SER A 97 14.56 -5.09 -23.75
C SER A 97 14.93 -4.11 -24.87
N TYR A 98 14.14 -3.05 -25.04
CA TYR A 98 14.37 -2.05 -26.08
C TYR A 98 15.12 -0.81 -25.61
N LEU A 99 15.40 -0.69 -24.33
CA LEU A 99 16.04 0.49 -23.77
C LEU A 99 17.57 0.32 -23.71
N PRO A 100 18.35 1.38 -24.02
CA PRO A 100 19.76 1.40 -23.68
C PRO A 100 19.95 1.13 -22.19
N LYS A 101 21.01 0.42 -21.82
CA LYS A 101 21.23 -0.03 -20.44
C LYS A 101 21.19 1.12 -19.42
N HIS A 102 21.76 2.26 -19.76
CA HIS A 102 21.76 3.44 -18.90
C HIS A 102 20.33 4.00 -18.67
N THR A 103 19.54 4.09 -19.73
CA THR A 103 18.14 4.52 -19.67
C THR A 103 17.28 3.50 -18.92
N GLU A 104 17.53 2.20 -19.08
CA GLU A 104 16.87 1.14 -18.35
C GLU A 104 17.02 1.29 -16.84
N VAL A 105 18.24 1.56 -16.35
CA VAL A 105 18.50 1.76 -14.92
C VAL A 105 17.67 2.93 -14.38
N MET A 106 17.67 4.05 -15.06
CA MET A 106 16.88 5.23 -14.65
C MET A 106 15.40 4.96 -14.66
N PHE A 107 14.89 4.25 -15.66
CA PHE A 107 13.47 3.95 -15.78
C PHE A 107 13.01 2.93 -14.73
N ARG A 108 13.84 1.95 -14.38
CA ARG A 108 13.58 1.04 -13.26
C ARG A 108 13.44 1.78 -11.93
N GLU A 109 14.31 2.76 -11.69
CA GLU A 109 14.21 3.61 -10.51
C GLU A 109 12.93 4.45 -10.51
N ALA A 110 12.53 4.99 -11.66
CA ALA A 110 11.28 5.73 -11.81
C ALA A 110 10.06 4.86 -11.47
N LEU A 111 10.00 3.63 -11.98
CA LEU A 111 8.91 2.70 -11.67
C LEU A 111 8.90 2.30 -10.19
N ALA A 112 10.06 2.14 -9.57
CA ALA A 112 10.14 1.87 -8.14
C ALA A 112 9.60 3.06 -7.31
N CYS A 113 9.90 4.28 -7.69
CA CYS A 113 9.34 5.48 -7.05
C CYS A 113 7.82 5.54 -7.21
N TYR A 114 7.29 5.24 -8.38
CA TYR A 114 5.85 5.17 -8.63
C TYR A 114 5.17 4.10 -7.75
N SER A 115 5.72 2.91 -7.72
CA SER A 115 5.17 1.80 -6.91
C SER A 115 5.17 2.10 -5.41
N ASN A 116 6.09 2.94 -4.93
CA ASN A 116 6.18 3.38 -3.53
C ASN A 116 5.46 4.70 -3.26
N ASN A 117 4.65 5.20 -4.19
CA ASN A 117 3.92 6.47 -4.09
C ASN A 117 4.81 7.72 -3.96
N ASN A 118 6.06 7.64 -4.36
CA ASN A 118 7.00 8.76 -4.38
C ASN A 118 6.87 9.54 -5.69
N PHE A 119 5.75 10.25 -5.88
CA PHE A 119 5.39 10.86 -7.17
C PHE A 119 6.33 11.98 -7.60
N ASN A 120 6.86 12.77 -6.68
CA ASN A 120 7.83 13.81 -7.02
C ASN A 120 9.14 13.21 -7.53
N ALA A 121 9.64 12.19 -6.86
CA ALA A 121 10.81 11.44 -7.31
C ALA A 121 10.56 10.72 -8.64
N PHE A 122 9.36 10.14 -8.81
CA PHE A 122 8.95 9.53 -10.08
C PHE A 122 8.99 10.54 -11.23
N ALA A 123 8.42 11.75 -11.07
CA ALA A 123 8.43 12.77 -12.10
C ALA A 123 9.86 13.21 -12.45
N SER A 124 10.73 13.39 -11.45
CA SER A 124 12.14 13.71 -11.65
C SER A 124 12.88 12.61 -12.42
N MET A 125 12.68 11.35 -12.05
CA MET A 125 13.31 10.21 -12.72
C MET A 125 12.80 10.02 -14.15
N CYS A 126 11.53 10.33 -14.43
CA CYS A 126 10.97 10.31 -15.79
C CYS A 126 11.65 11.34 -16.68
N ARG A 127 11.90 12.56 -16.18
CA ARG A 127 12.63 13.59 -16.93
C ARG A 127 14.05 13.16 -17.25
N ARG A 128 14.75 12.56 -16.30
CA ARG A 128 16.12 12.04 -16.49
C ARG A 128 16.14 10.90 -17.49
N SER A 129 15.17 10.00 -17.44
CA SER A 129 15.05 8.89 -18.40
C SER A 129 14.82 9.40 -19.82
N ALA A 130 13.93 10.38 -19.99
CA ALA A 130 13.67 11.00 -21.30
C ALA A 130 14.92 11.70 -21.84
N SER A 131 15.63 12.48 -21.02
CA SER A 131 16.87 13.16 -21.41
C SER A 131 17.94 12.16 -21.84
N SER A 132 18.09 11.04 -21.12
CA SER A 132 19.01 9.97 -21.47
C SER A 132 18.68 9.32 -22.82
N ALA A 133 17.40 9.07 -23.07
CA ALA A 133 16.93 8.49 -24.33
C ALA A 133 17.17 9.42 -25.51
N TYR A 134 16.89 10.72 -25.36
CA TYR A 134 17.15 11.71 -26.41
C TYR A 134 18.65 11.89 -26.69
N ALA A 135 19.48 11.90 -25.67
CA ALA A 135 20.92 11.95 -25.85
C ALA A 135 21.44 10.74 -26.66
N ALA A 136 20.96 9.54 -26.38
CA ALA A 136 21.32 8.32 -27.11
C ALA A 136 20.90 8.39 -28.59
N LEU A 137 19.73 8.97 -28.90
CA LEU A 137 19.28 9.17 -30.28
C LEU A 137 20.11 10.24 -31.03
N GLY A 138 20.56 11.28 -30.34
CA GLY A 138 21.40 12.32 -30.90
C GLY A 138 22.81 11.86 -31.25
N GLU A 139 23.37 10.90 -30.52
CA GLU A 139 24.69 10.32 -30.76
C GLU A 139 24.72 9.30 -31.93
N GLY A 140 23.56 8.79 -32.32
CA GLY A 140 23.40 7.83 -33.39
C GLY A 140 23.17 8.42 -34.81
N GLY A 141 23.24 9.76 -34.91
CA GLY A 141 23.01 10.47 -36.16
C GLY A 141 24.26 10.82 -36.95
#